data_f4669017ae033a73dd3932c6923985c1
#
_entry.id   f4669017ae033a73dd3932c6923985c1
#
_cell.length_a   1.000
_cell.length_b   1.000
_cell.length_c   1.000
_cell.angle_alpha   90.00
_cell.angle_beta   90.00
_cell.angle_gamma   90.00
#
_symmetry.space_group_name_H-M   'P 1'
#
loop_
_entity.id
_entity.type
_entity.pdbx_description
1 polymer ?
#
loop_
_entity_poly.entity_id
_entity_poly.type
_entity_poly.pdbx_seq_one_letter_code
_entity_poly.pdbx_strand_id
1 'polypeptide(L)'
;MTDTQKQRKIIAIIVSILVILGLSVFLYINHMGTAYRDRFLPSTYINNVNVGKLSAEDAEKKIAENQKNYTLTMTFRNKTTDTISANEIDMSYVPDGQVEELLKKQDSFTWFKNYLFNHKGNKKTIQTKASYDEKKLKTVLYEKKQLKDENQVAPTDARMKFENQTFTVVKEKAGHTLNKETVYEAVNKAISLQKENLNISKIKDAYKSPDKTTETVKNEAATLNKYLKTSITYELPSNQTEVLNHEKLLTWLVKNEDGTYSYNDEIWNKRMRGFVYTLASKANTAGKSRTFNATGLGTRSVSGGNYGYRMNQSEEIAKIKEELSAGKAVKRAPVYSAKEVSTENNGLGGNYIEVDLSRQHLWIYKNGQCVLQSDCVSGKMTRDRYTPAGTYYVYSKERNRVLRGTKDPVTGKYPYESPVSYWMPFNRGIGFHDANWRNKFGGNFYVNGGSHGCVNLPVGFAGTMYNTITTGMPVVVYYSQGYTLNG
;
A
#
# COMPACT_ATOMS: atom_id res chain seq x y z
N MET A 1 104.81 53.12 -2.81
CA MET A 1 103.33 52.80 -2.67
C MET A 1 103.20 52.15 -1.29
N THR A 2 102.48 52.79 -0.39
CA THR A 2 102.30 52.24 0.95
C THR A 2 101.37 51.03 0.88
N ASP A 3 101.52 50.06 1.79
CA ASP A 3 100.79 48.83 1.84
C ASP A 3 99.28 49.06 1.83
N THR A 4 98.80 50.13 2.42
CA THR A 4 97.39 50.59 2.40
C THR A 4 96.91 50.99 1.00
N GLN A 5 97.77 51.52 0.12
CA GLN A 5 97.41 51.85 -1.27
C GLN A 5 97.28 50.58 -2.17
N LYS A 6 98.11 49.55 -1.92
CA LYS A 6 97.99 48.25 -2.58
C LYS A 6 96.67 47.52 -2.20
N GLN A 7 96.40 47.54 -0.88
CA GLN A 7 95.12 46.93 -0.41
C GLN A 7 93.90 47.67 -0.96
N ARG A 8 93.84 48.97 -1.04
CA ARG A 8 92.78 49.72 -1.65
C ARG A 8 92.55 49.40 -3.17
N LYS A 9 93.68 49.25 -3.92
CA LYS A 9 93.60 48.87 -5.32
C LYS A 9 93.09 47.42 -5.51
N ILE A 10 93.47 46.48 -4.65
CA ILE A 10 93.01 45.08 -4.68
C ILE A 10 91.51 45.06 -4.33
N ILE A 11 91.08 45.80 -3.31
CA ILE A 11 89.66 45.90 -2.94
C ILE A 11 88.81 46.51 -4.11
N ALA A 12 89.32 47.60 -4.74
CA ALA A 12 88.64 48.19 -5.90
C ALA A 12 88.50 47.25 -7.08
N ILE A 13 89.50 46.40 -7.39
CA ILE A 13 89.49 45.42 -8.44
C ILE A 13 88.48 44.32 -8.09
N ILE A 14 88.46 43.82 -6.84
CA ILE A 14 87.45 42.79 -6.39
C ILE A 14 86.07 43.37 -6.47
N VAL A 15 85.80 44.57 -6.03
CA VAL A 15 84.52 45.24 -6.12
C VAL A 15 84.06 45.39 -7.59
N SER A 16 85.00 45.82 -8.50
CA SER A 16 84.70 45.92 -9.92
C SER A 16 84.37 44.57 -10.58
N ILE A 17 85.09 43.52 -10.22
CA ILE A 17 84.78 42.15 -10.67
C ILE A 17 83.40 41.71 -10.17
N LEU A 18 83.07 41.98 -8.90
CA LEU A 18 81.77 41.63 -8.35
C LEU A 18 80.63 42.42 -9.00
N VAL A 19 80.84 43.68 -9.33
CA VAL A 19 79.85 44.51 -10.06
C VAL A 19 79.70 44.02 -11.50
N ILE A 20 80.77 43.68 -12.19
CA ILE A 20 80.70 43.13 -13.56
C ILE A 20 79.99 41.76 -13.56
N LEU A 21 80.30 40.89 -12.59
CA LEU A 21 79.61 39.60 -12.41
C LEU A 21 78.14 39.82 -12.09
N GLY A 22 77.79 40.76 -11.20
CA GLY A 22 76.38 41.10 -10.87
C GLY A 22 75.61 41.61 -12.09
N LEU A 23 76.24 42.49 -12.90
CA LEU A 23 75.64 42.98 -14.13
C LEU A 23 75.48 41.87 -15.19
N SER A 24 76.43 41.01 -15.30
CA SER A 24 76.33 39.84 -16.26
C SER A 24 75.23 38.88 -15.86
N VAL A 25 75.14 38.59 -14.55
CA VAL A 25 73.98 37.77 -14.03
C VAL A 25 72.66 38.45 -14.24
N PHE A 26 72.55 39.74 -13.98
CA PHE A 26 71.40 40.54 -14.20
C PHE A 26 70.96 40.54 -15.70
N LEU A 27 71.92 40.79 -16.60
CA LEU A 27 71.65 40.74 -18.05
C LEU A 27 71.22 39.33 -18.51
N TYR A 28 71.85 38.29 -17.97
CA TYR A 28 71.43 36.89 -18.24
C TYR A 28 70.05 36.57 -17.75
N ILE A 29 69.69 37.01 -16.50
CA ILE A 29 68.37 36.82 -15.95
C ILE A 29 67.29 37.52 -16.82
N ASN A 30 67.56 38.76 -17.25
CA ASN A 30 66.69 39.50 -18.13
C ASN A 30 66.54 38.84 -19.54
N HIS A 31 67.64 38.41 -20.14
CA HIS A 31 67.67 37.76 -21.42
C HIS A 31 66.83 36.44 -21.37
N MET A 32 67.05 35.62 -20.37
CA MET A 32 66.26 34.40 -20.16
C MET A 32 64.79 34.69 -19.78
N GLY A 33 64.52 35.77 -19.04
CA GLY A 33 63.14 36.22 -18.73
C GLY A 33 62.35 36.58 -19.97
N THR A 34 62.99 37.24 -20.96
CA THR A 34 62.36 37.51 -22.27
C THR A 34 62.12 36.24 -23.06
N ALA A 35 63.03 35.25 -23.01
CA ALA A 35 62.86 33.95 -23.66
C ALA A 35 61.70 33.11 -23.09
N TYR A 36 61.26 33.37 -21.84
CA TYR A 36 60.13 32.71 -21.24
C TYR A 36 58.81 33.51 -21.32
N ARG A 37 58.71 34.59 -22.08
CA ARG A 37 57.43 35.29 -22.32
C ARG A 37 56.42 34.44 -23.07
N ASP A 38 56.90 33.69 -24.05
CA ASP A 38 56.04 32.87 -24.95
C ASP A 38 56.12 31.36 -24.62
N ARG A 39 56.76 31.00 -23.49
CA ARG A 39 56.96 29.61 -23.06
C ARG A 39 56.78 29.48 -21.56
N PHE A 40 56.29 28.31 -21.16
CA PHE A 40 56.16 27.98 -19.74
C PHE A 40 57.54 27.90 -19.05
N LEU A 41 57.57 28.34 -17.80
CA LEU A 41 58.77 28.24 -16.96
C LEU A 41 59.22 26.77 -16.82
N PRO A 42 60.52 26.51 -16.62
CA PRO A 42 61.00 25.15 -16.36
C PRO A 42 60.26 24.52 -15.20
N SER A 43 60.05 23.19 -15.28
CA SER A 43 59.31 22.42 -14.26
C SER A 43 57.87 22.88 -14.01
N THR A 44 57.22 23.46 -15.02
CA THR A 44 55.78 23.73 -14.98
C THR A 44 54.97 22.47 -15.40
N TYR A 45 53.98 22.13 -14.59
CA TYR A 45 53.08 21.00 -14.86
C TYR A 45 51.64 21.52 -14.92
N ILE A 46 50.94 21.12 -15.96
CA ILE A 46 49.49 21.32 -16.09
C ILE A 46 48.81 19.95 -16.05
N ASN A 47 47.89 19.72 -15.10
CA ASN A 47 47.25 18.43 -14.88
C ASN A 47 48.25 17.25 -14.87
N ASN A 48 49.38 17.41 -14.15
CA ASN A 48 50.51 16.49 -14.08
C ASN A 48 51.30 16.29 -15.38
N VAL A 49 50.95 16.94 -16.48
CA VAL A 49 51.73 16.93 -17.73
C VAL A 49 52.82 18.00 -17.62
N ASN A 50 54.08 17.60 -17.82
CA ASN A 50 55.21 18.55 -17.82
C ASN A 50 55.19 19.39 -19.11
N VAL A 51 54.85 20.65 -18.99
CA VAL A 51 54.79 21.62 -20.09
C VAL A 51 55.95 22.65 -20.02
N GLY A 52 56.92 22.45 -19.11
CA GLY A 52 58.05 23.35 -18.95
C GLY A 52 58.83 23.54 -20.25
N LYS A 53 59.15 24.81 -20.57
CA LYS A 53 59.84 25.27 -21.78
C LYS A 53 59.01 25.16 -23.09
N LEU A 54 57.75 24.68 -23.04
CA LEU A 54 56.89 24.62 -24.21
C LEU A 54 56.13 25.93 -24.44
N SER A 55 55.80 26.24 -25.68
CA SER A 55 54.81 27.24 -26.06
C SER A 55 53.42 26.82 -25.58
N ALA A 56 52.42 27.70 -25.63
CA ALA A 56 51.03 27.33 -25.31
C ALA A 56 50.55 26.24 -26.28
N GLU A 57 50.79 26.39 -27.58
CA GLU A 57 50.40 25.40 -28.61
C GLU A 57 51.02 24.03 -28.37
N ASP A 58 52.35 23.99 -28.10
CA ASP A 58 53.03 22.69 -27.85
C ASP A 58 52.62 22.07 -26.51
N ALA A 59 52.29 22.92 -25.52
CA ALA A 59 51.75 22.45 -24.27
C ALA A 59 50.33 21.81 -24.46
N GLU A 60 49.48 22.45 -25.26
CA GLU A 60 48.15 21.89 -25.61
C GLU A 60 48.27 20.57 -26.37
N LYS A 61 49.20 20.48 -27.37
CA LYS A 61 49.45 19.22 -28.09
C LYS A 61 49.86 18.11 -27.09
N LYS A 62 50.76 18.43 -26.16
CA LYS A 62 51.22 17.47 -25.16
C LYS A 62 50.13 17.07 -24.14
N ILE A 63 49.28 18.00 -23.75
CA ILE A 63 48.10 17.71 -22.94
C ILE A 63 47.13 16.80 -23.70
N ALA A 64 46.87 17.11 -24.98
CA ALA A 64 46.01 16.28 -25.87
C ALA A 64 46.54 14.87 -26.04
N GLU A 65 47.85 14.70 -26.21
CA GLU A 65 48.49 13.39 -26.27
C GLU A 65 48.35 12.62 -24.96
N ASN A 66 48.54 13.30 -23.82
CA ASN A 66 48.39 12.67 -22.52
C ASN A 66 46.94 12.25 -22.26
N GLN A 67 45.97 13.00 -22.80
CA GLN A 67 44.54 12.67 -22.66
C GLN A 67 44.16 11.35 -23.31
N LYS A 68 44.87 10.89 -24.36
CA LYS A 68 44.69 9.55 -24.96
C LYS A 68 44.93 8.42 -23.94
N ASN A 69 45.71 8.69 -22.90
CA ASN A 69 45.98 7.74 -21.83
C ASN A 69 44.96 7.75 -20.70
N TYR A 70 43.95 8.64 -20.79
CA TYR A 70 42.89 8.71 -19.76
C TYR A 70 42.17 7.39 -19.66
N THR A 71 41.90 6.99 -18.42
CA THR A 71 41.14 5.79 -18.10
C THR A 71 40.33 6.06 -16.83
N LEU A 72 39.02 5.86 -16.90
CA LEU A 72 38.14 5.85 -15.74
C LEU A 72 38.10 4.43 -15.19
N THR A 73 38.45 4.25 -13.93
CA THR A 73 38.27 3.00 -13.18
C THR A 73 37.02 3.07 -12.35
N MET A 74 36.06 2.18 -12.63
CA MET A 74 34.83 2.01 -11.88
C MET A 74 34.99 0.90 -10.85
N THR A 75 34.60 1.14 -9.60
CA THR A 75 34.59 0.13 -8.53
C THR A 75 33.16 -0.18 -8.13
N PHE A 76 32.79 -1.46 -8.13
CA PHE A 76 31.45 -1.95 -7.85
C PHE A 76 31.31 -2.49 -6.42
N ARG A 77 30.07 -2.75 -5.98
CA ARG A 77 29.74 -3.21 -4.61
C ARG A 77 30.44 -4.52 -4.23
N ASN A 78 30.64 -5.43 -5.16
CA ASN A 78 31.37 -6.69 -4.97
C ASN A 78 32.90 -6.53 -4.97
N LYS A 79 33.41 -5.29 -4.93
CA LYS A 79 34.84 -4.91 -5.02
C LYS A 79 35.49 -5.26 -6.36
N THR A 80 34.74 -5.65 -7.36
CA THR A 80 35.27 -5.76 -8.72
C THR A 80 35.48 -4.40 -9.34
N THR A 81 36.35 -4.32 -10.32
CA THR A 81 36.61 -3.11 -11.10
C THR A 81 36.40 -3.37 -12.57
N ASP A 82 36.02 -2.29 -13.27
CA ASP A 82 35.98 -2.23 -14.72
C ASP A 82 36.51 -0.88 -15.17
N THR A 83 36.97 -0.77 -16.41
CA THR A 83 37.59 0.46 -16.91
C THR A 83 36.98 0.92 -18.23
N ILE A 84 36.99 2.24 -18.44
CA ILE A 84 36.68 2.87 -19.72
C ILE A 84 37.85 3.77 -20.08
N SER A 85 38.51 3.48 -21.24
CA SER A 85 39.62 4.27 -21.75
C SER A 85 39.16 5.35 -22.71
N ALA A 86 39.98 6.39 -22.89
CA ALA A 86 39.72 7.47 -23.85
C ALA A 86 39.46 6.94 -25.26
N ASN A 87 40.22 5.91 -25.71
CA ASN A 87 40.08 5.35 -27.03
C ASN A 87 38.77 4.61 -27.26
N GLU A 88 38.16 4.01 -26.22
CA GLU A 88 36.90 3.29 -26.35
C GLU A 88 35.72 4.24 -26.64
N ILE A 89 35.83 5.53 -26.31
CA ILE A 89 34.79 6.54 -26.42
C ILE A 89 35.14 7.69 -27.37
N ASP A 90 36.16 7.56 -28.16
CA ASP A 90 36.71 8.59 -29.09
C ASP A 90 36.96 9.95 -28.37
N MET A 91 37.54 9.88 -27.17
CA MET A 91 37.79 11.08 -26.34
C MET A 91 38.91 11.91 -26.94
N SER A 92 38.69 13.19 -27.11
CA SER A 92 39.63 14.17 -27.62
C SER A 92 39.66 15.44 -26.75
N TYR A 93 40.85 16.04 -26.71
CA TYR A 93 41.05 17.34 -26.04
C TYR A 93 40.38 18.45 -26.84
N VAL A 94 39.72 19.35 -26.15
CA VAL A 94 39.13 20.56 -26.73
C VAL A 94 39.86 21.78 -26.19
N PRO A 95 40.66 22.50 -27.00
CA PRO A 95 41.27 23.75 -26.62
C PRO A 95 40.22 24.79 -26.21
N ASP A 96 40.41 25.41 -25.05
CA ASP A 96 39.46 26.42 -24.54
C ASP A 96 40.13 27.70 -24.08
N GLY A 97 41.42 27.87 -24.43
CA GLY A 97 42.24 29.06 -24.11
C GLY A 97 42.79 29.12 -22.69
N GLN A 98 42.45 28.17 -21.83
CA GLN A 98 42.95 28.17 -20.43
C GLN A 98 44.48 28.01 -20.36
N VAL A 99 45.08 27.25 -21.27
CA VAL A 99 46.56 27.05 -21.32
C VAL A 99 47.25 28.37 -21.70
N GLU A 100 46.74 29.09 -22.70
CA GLU A 100 47.24 30.40 -23.06
C GLU A 100 47.08 31.44 -21.94
N GLU A 101 45.92 31.40 -21.24
CA GLU A 101 45.65 32.30 -20.13
C GLU A 101 46.62 32.05 -18.97
N LEU A 102 46.96 30.78 -18.67
CA LEU A 102 47.98 30.44 -17.68
C LEU A 102 49.35 30.95 -18.08
N LEU A 103 49.72 30.90 -19.35
CA LEU A 103 50.97 31.41 -19.84
C LEU A 103 51.03 32.97 -19.72
N LYS A 104 49.96 33.66 -20.10
CA LYS A 104 49.83 35.13 -19.96
C LYS A 104 49.92 35.62 -18.52
N LYS A 105 49.41 34.84 -17.57
CA LYS A 105 49.48 35.16 -16.13
C LYS A 105 50.85 34.83 -15.49
N GLN A 106 51.73 34.21 -16.24
CA GLN A 106 53.06 33.79 -15.75
C GLN A 106 54.01 35.00 -15.63
N ASP A 107 54.66 35.18 -14.49
CA ASP A 107 55.78 36.13 -14.37
C ASP A 107 57.05 35.46 -14.89
N SER A 108 57.41 35.77 -16.12
CA SER A 108 58.56 35.20 -16.84
C SER A 108 59.90 35.51 -16.22
N PHE A 109 60.01 36.61 -15.43
CA PHE A 109 61.26 36.98 -14.75
C PHE A 109 61.52 36.17 -13.47
N THR A 110 60.57 35.36 -12.99
CA THR A 110 60.79 34.45 -11.84
C THR A 110 61.45 33.13 -12.22
N TRP A 111 61.83 32.92 -13.52
CA TRP A 111 62.39 31.67 -14.02
C TRP A 111 63.57 31.16 -13.20
N PHE A 112 64.48 32.08 -12.73
CA PHE A 112 65.68 31.72 -11.96
C PHE A 112 65.31 31.19 -10.57
N LYS A 113 64.30 31.71 -9.92
CA LYS A 113 63.81 31.21 -8.64
C LYS A 113 63.27 29.79 -8.82
N ASN A 114 62.51 29.55 -9.86
CA ASN A 114 62.01 28.21 -10.19
C ASN A 114 63.14 27.22 -10.51
N TYR A 115 64.20 27.68 -11.20
CA TYR A 115 65.35 26.86 -11.50
C TYR A 115 66.19 26.52 -10.28
N LEU A 116 66.42 27.49 -9.38
CA LEU A 116 67.31 27.33 -8.23
C LEU A 116 66.62 26.73 -6.99
N PHE A 117 65.37 27.02 -6.77
CA PHE A 117 64.68 26.73 -5.49
C PHE A 117 63.42 25.87 -5.63
N ASN A 118 62.85 25.70 -6.81
CA ASN A 118 61.62 24.97 -6.98
C ASN A 118 61.81 23.58 -7.58
N HIS A 119 62.44 22.68 -6.81
CA HIS A 119 62.65 21.29 -7.24
C HIS A 119 61.34 20.45 -7.31
N LYS A 120 60.26 20.92 -6.69
CA LYS A 120 58.93 20.25 -6.74
C LYS A 120 58.08 20.63 -7.96
N GLY A 121 58.53 21.60 -8.75
CA GLY A 121 57.83 22.12 -9.93
C GLY A 121 56.59 22.98 -9.63
N ASN A 122 56.20 23.80 -10.60
CA ASN A 122 54.97 24.63 -10.58
C ASN A 122 53.78 23.78 -11.08
N LYS A 123 53.04 23.23 -10.15
CA LYS A 123 51.79 22.47 -10.50
C LYS A 123 50.64 23.43 -10.68
N LYS A 124 50.00 23.36 -11.85
CA LYS A 124 48.79 24.07 -12.18
C LYS A 124 47.69 23.03 -12.51
N THR A 125 46.49 23.30 -12.08
CA THR A 125 45.36 22.48 -12.42
C THR A 125 44.37 23.34 -13.21
N ILE A 126 43.95 22.85 -14.36
CA ILE A 126 42.89 23.41 -15.17
C ILE A 126 41.84 22.35 -15.39
N GLN A 127 40.60 22.75 -15.55
CA GLN A 127 39.53 21.84 -15.96
C GLN A 127 39.54 21.78 -17.49
N THR A 128 40.33 20.86 -18.04
CA THR A 128 40.37 20.62 -19.49
C THR A 128 39.02 20.19 -20.01
N LYS A 129 38.62 20.76 -21.15
CA LYS A 129 37.42 20.26 -21.85
C LYS A 129 37.79 19.05 -22.71
N ALA A 130 36.94 18.04 -22.64
CA ALA A 130 37.04 16.88 -23.50
C ALA A 130 35.75 16.70 -24.28
N SER A 131 35.87 16.37 -25.53
CA SER A 131 34.78 15.87 -26.37
C SER A 131 34.88 14.35 -26.46
N TYR A 132 33.77 13.64 -26.41
CA TYR A 132 33.69 12.22 -26.56
C TYR A 132 32.34 11.79 -27.15
N ASP A 133 32.25 10.60 -27.71
CA ASP A 133 31.01 10.08 -28.24
C ASP A 133 30.15 9.45 -27.13
N GLU A 134 29.10 10.16 -26.73
CA GLU A 134 28.17 9.70 -25.67
C GLU A 134 27.44 8.42 -26.04
N LYS A 135 27.15 8.20 -27.34
CA LYS A 135 26.50 6.95 -27.80
C LYS A 135 27.46 5.77 -27.68
N LYS A 136 28.71 5.98 -28.08
CA LYS A 136 29.78 5.02 -27.85
C LYS A 136 30.00 4.73 -26.39
N LEU A 137 30.04 5.79 -25.53
CA LEU A 137 30.15 5.62 -24.11
C LEU A 137 29.04 4.73 -23.56
N LYS A 138 27.79 4.98 -23.94
CA LYS A 138 26.63 4.18 -23.50
C LYS A 138 26.77 2.71 -23.94
N THR A 139 27.15 2.50 -25.18
CA THR A 139 27.37 1.16 -25.73
C THR A 139 28.50 0.43 -25.00
N VAL A 140 29.66 1.05 -24.90
CA VAL A 140 30.85 0.48 -24.22
C VAL A 140 30.53 0.15 -22.76
N LEU A 141 29.86 1.07 -22.05
CA LEU A 141 29.50 0.88 -20.65
C LEU A 141 28.57 -0.35 -20.48
N TYR A 142 27.55 -0.46 -21.35
CA TYR A 142 26.56 -1.55 -21.20
C TYR A 142 27.13 -2.93 -21.57
N GLU A 143 28.22 -2.97 -22.34
CA GLU A 143 28.97 -4.20 -22.62
C GLU A 143 29.95 -4.58 -21.49
N LYS A 144 30.21 -3.72 -20.51
CA LYS A 144 31.08 -4.08 -19.38
C LYS A 144 30.47 -5.22 -18.57
N LYS A 145 31.34 -6.13 -18.12
CA LYS A 145 30.94 -7.38 -17.46
C LYS A 145 29.93 -7.18 -16.33
N GLN A 146 30.11 -6.12 -15.55
CA GLN A 146 29.25 -5.85 -14.38
C GLN A 146 27.85 -5.34 -14.74
N LEU A 147 27.64 -4.85 -15.99
CA LEU A 147 26.37 -4.33 -16.45
C LEU A 147 25.59 -5.35 -17.31
N LYS A 148 26.19 -6.47 -17.68
CA LYS A 148 25.48 -7.54 -18.41
C LYS A 148 24.44 -8.22 -17.55
N ASP A 149 23.27 -8.52 -18.12
CA ASP A 149 22.13 -9.06 -17.39
C ASP A 149 22.44 -10.42 -16.74
N GLU A 150 23.26 -11.23 -17.38
CA GLU A 150 23.73 -12.53 -16.87
C GLU A 150 24.54 -12.44 -15.56
N ASN A 151 25.13 -11.28 -15.27
CA ASN A 151 25.91 -11.03 -14.07
C ASN A 151 25.13 -10.25 -13.01
N GLN A 152 23.83 -9.98 -13.25
CA GLN A 152 22.98 -9.30 -12.28
C GLN A 152 22.39 -10.29 -11.29
N VAL A 153 22.55 -10.01 -10.02
CA VAL A 153 21.90 -10.76 -8.93
C VAL A 153 20.85 -9.87 -8.31
N ALA A 154 19.60 -10.26 -8.44
CA ALA A 154 18.50 -9.48 -7.85
C ALA A 154 18.62 -9.38 -6.33
N PRO A 155 18.21 -8.25 -5.75
CA PRO A 155 18.05 -8.17 -4.30
C PRO A 155 16.97 -9.15 -3.85
N THR A 156 17.08 -9.62 -2.62
CA THR A 156 16.08 -10.48 -2.00
C THR A 156 15.52 -9.76 -0.79
N ASP A 157 14.20 -9.68 -0.70
CA ASP A 157 13.52 -9.04 0.42
C ASP A 157 13.79 -9.73 1.75
N ALA A 158 13.73 -8.95 2.82
CA ALA A 158 13.60 -9.50 4.15
C ALA A 158 12.26 -10.25 4.28
N ARG A 159 12.26 -11.36 5.04
CA ARG A 159 11.11 -12.25 5.20
C ARG A 159 10.98 -12.72 6.65
N MET A 160 9.85 -13.31 6.98
CA MET A 160 9.62 -13.90 8.30
C MET A 160 9.72 -15.42 8.24
N LYS A 161 10.40 -16.01 9.18
CA LYS A 161 10.40 -17.47 9.42
C LYS A 161 9.58 -17.76 10.67
N PHE A 162 8.64 -18.70 10.57
CA PHE A 162 7.82 -19.12 11.70
C PHE A 162 8.39 -20.39 12.33
N GLU A 163 8.88 -20.27 13.55
CA GLU A 163 9.45 -21.36 14.33
C GLU A 163 9.10 -21.18 15.82
N ASN A 164 8.88 -22.27 16.53
CA ASN A 164 8.55 -22.23 17.96
C ASN A 164 7.40 -21.26 18.30
N GLN A 165 6.35 -21.26 17.47
CA GLN A 165 5.17 -20.41 17.59
C GLN A 165 5.45 -18.88 17.53
N THR A 166 6.56 -18.48 16.93
CA THR A 166 6.93 -17.08 16.80
C THR A 166 7.56 -16.80 15.43
N PHE A 167 7.42 -15.56 14.96
CA PHE A 167 8.13 -15.08 13.77
C PHE A 167 9.50 -14.51 14.14
N THR A 168 10.52 -14.97 13.44
CA THR A 168 11.87 -14.38 13.39
C THR A 168 12.13 -13.79 12.01
N VAL A 169 13.10 -12.86 11.90
CA VAL A 169 13.39 -12.15 10.65
C VAL A 169 14.55 -12.82 9.93
N VAL A 170 14.33 -13.15 8.67
CA VAL A 170 15.38 -13.47 7.69
C VAL A 170 15.75 -12.18 6.98
N LYS A 171 17.02 -11.77 7.10
CA LYS A 171 17.53 -10.50 6.55
C LYS A 171 17.47 -10.47 5.02
N GLU A 172 17.27 -9.29 4.49
CA GLU A 172 17.38 -9.02 3.06
C GLU A 172 18.82 -9.24 2.56
N LYS A 173 18.94 -9.49 1.25
CA LYS A 173 20.22 -9.51 0.56
C LYS A 173 20.23 -8.39 -0.49
N ALA A 174 21.26 -7.57 -0.46
CA ALA A 174 21.35 -6.39 -1.30
C ALA A 174 21.48 -6.66 -2.81
N GLY A 175 21.87 -7.85 -3.22
CA GLY A 175 22.05 -8.15 -4.63
C GLY A 175 23.11 -7.29 -5.33
N HIS A 176 23.22 -7.43 -6.66
CA HIS A 176 24.14 -6.66 -7.50
C HIS A 176 23.46 -6.11 -8.76
N THR A 177 22.15 -6.09 -8.82
CA THR A 177 21.42 -5.55 -9.97
C THR A 177 21.61 -4.04 -10.02
N LEU A 178 22.17 -3.56 -11.13
CA LEU A 178 22.43 -2.15 -11.39
C LEU A 178 21.25 -1.46 -12.08
N ASN A 179 21.04 -0.20 -11.73
CA ASN A 179 20.24 0.72 -12.52
C ASN A 179 21.15 1.31 -13.59
N LYS A 180 21.10 0.72 -14.81
CA LYS A 180 22.01 1.03 -15.91
C LYS A 180 22.01 2.52 -16.26
N GLU A 181 20.86 3.18 -16.25
CA GLU A 181 20.77 4.61 -16.57
C GLU A 181 21.43 5.48 -15.51
N THR A 182 21.16 5.23 -14.23
CA THR A 182 21.81 5.95 -13.12
C THR A 182 23.33 5.77 -13.14
N VAL A 183 23.80 4.56 -13.49
CA VAL A 183 25.23 4.29 -13.65
C VAL A 183 25.78 5.07 -14.83
N TYR A 184 25.09 5.08 -15.99
CA TYR A 184 25.49 5.85 -17.16
C TYR A 184 25.62 7.36 -16.84
N GLU A 185 24.64 7.95 -16.21
CA GLU A 185 24.68 9.38 -15.80
C GLU A 185 25.89 9.68 -14.92
N ALA A 186 26.16 8.80 -13.94
CA ALA A 186 27.29 8.98 -13.02
C ALA A 186 28.64 8.83 -13.74
N VAL A 187 28.75 7.87 -14.66
CA VAL A 187 29.94 7.64 -15.48
C VAL A 187 30.16 8.79 -16.45
N ASN A 188 29.11 9.22 -17.15
CA ASN A 188 29.15 10.38 -18.07
C ASN A 188 29.65 11.64 -17.34
N LYS A 189 29.10 11.91 -16.15
CA LYS A 189 29.54 13.01 -15.31
C LYS A 189 31.01 12.84 -14.82
N ALA A 190 31.43 11.64 -14.49
CA ALA A 190 32.81 11.39 -14.06
C ALA A 190 33.81 11.63 -15.20
N ILE A 191 33.49 11.18 -16.42
CA ILE A 191 34.28 11.38 -17.63
C ILE A 191 34.35 12.85 -18.02
N SER A 192 33.23 13.57 -18.00
CA SER A 192 33.19 15.02 -18.27
C SER A 192 34.05 15.83 -17.32
N LEU A 193 34.21 15.35 -16.08
CA LEU A 193 35.08 15.94 -15.04
C LEU A 193 36.50 15.32 -15.04
N GLN A 194 36.81 14.44 -15.99
CA GLN A 194 38.08 13.72 -16.11
C GLN A 194 38.56 13.04 -14.83
N LYS A 195 37.63 12.44 -14.09
CA LYS A 195 37.95 11.66 -12.89
C LYS A 195 38.57 10.32 -13.30
N GLU A 196 39.63 9.93 -12.63
CA GLU A 196 40.28 8.63 -12.86
C GLU A 196 39.58 7.48 -12.13
N ASN A 197 38.82 7.77 -11.09
CA ASN A 197 38.16 6.77 -10.23
C ASN A 197 36.72 7.15 -9.94
N LEU A 198 35.82 6.18 -10.04
CA LEU A 198 34.41 6.29 -9.69
C LEU A 198 33.96 5.06 -8.88
N ASN A 199 33.51 5.28 -7.67
CA ASN A 199 32.95 4.21 -6.85
C ASN A 199 31.43 4.14 -7.04
N ILE A 200 30.96 3.22 -7.88
CA ILE A 200 29.56 2.99 -8.20
C ILE A 200 28.75 2.60 -6.95
N SER A 201 29.38 1.94 -5.97
CA SER A 201 28.68 1.55 -4.74
C SER A 201 28.26 2.73 -3.86
N LYS A 202 28.83 3.91 -4.09
CA LYS A 202 28.52 5.16 -3.37
C LYS A 202 27.53 6.06 -4.14
N ILE A 203 27.15 5.69 -5.35
CA ILE A 203 26.18 6.45 -6.14
C ILE A 203 24.79 6.07 -5.65
N LYS A 204 24.01 7.09 -5.30
CA LYS A 204 22.62 6.90 -4.88
C LYS A 204 21.83 6.24 -6.01
N ASP A 205 21.03 5.25 -5.65
CA ASP A 205 20.15 4.51 -6.55
C ASP A 205 20.84 3.81 -7.74
N ALA A 206 22.19 3.65 -7.70
CA ALA A 206 22.93 2.89 -8.71
C ALA A 206 22.62 1.37 -8.67
N TYR A 207 22.15 0.87 -7.56
CA TYR A 207 21.72 -0.52 -7.39
C TYR A 207 20.25 -0.60 -7.03
N LYS A 208 19.56 -1.62 -7.54
CA LYS A 208 18.23 -1.95 -7.08
C LYS A 208 18.28 -2.33 -5.60
N SER A 209 17.36 -1.79 -4.84
CA SER A 209 17.17 -2.11 -3.41
C SER A 209 16.12 -3.19 -3.25
N PRO A 210 16.16 -3.97 -2.18
CA PRO A 210 15.03 -4.80 -1.77
C PRO A 210 13.79 -3.93 -1.52
N ASP A 211 12.62 -4.44 -1.85
CA ASP A 211 11.34 -3.76 -1.58
C ASP A 211 11.01 -3.78 -0.08
N LYS A 212 11.41 -4.86 0.62
CA LYS A 212 11.25 -4.99 2.07
C LYS A 212 12.60 -5.12 2.76
N THR A 213 12.84 -4.21 3.72
CA THR A 213 14.04 -4.20 4.55
C THR A 213 13.85 -5.02 5.84
N THR A 214 14.96 -5.41 6.47
CA THR A 214 14.95 -6.06 7.80
C THR A 214 14.18 -5.24 8.84
N GLU A 215 14.28 -3.91 8.82
CA GLU A 215 13.58 -3.05 9.77
C GLU A 215 12.06 -3.09 9.58
N THR A 216 11.62 -3.02 8.32
CA THR A 216 10.18 -3.15 7.99
C THR A 216 9.62 -4.48 8.46
N VAL A 217 10.30 -5.59 8.11
CA VAL A 217 9.85 -6.94 8.44
C VAL A 217 9.94 -7.22 9.95
N LYS A 218 10.88 -6.60 10.66
CA LYS A 218 10.96 -6.68 12.12
C LYS A 218 9.73 -6.09 12.80
N ASN A 219 9.24 -4.96 12.31
CA ASN A 219 8.03 -4.34 12.82
C ASN A 219 6.78 -5.17 12.48
N GLU A 220 6.71 -5.72 11.26
CA GLU A 220 5.66 -6.67 10.86
C GLU A 220 5.66 -7.91 11.77
N ALA A 221 6.82 -8.53 11.98
CA ALA A 221 6.98 -9.70 12.83
C ALA A 221 6.57 -9.44 14.30
N ALA A 222 6.97 -8.29 14.85
CA ALA A 222 6.57 -7.90 16.20
C ALA A 222 5.06 -7.76 16.35
N THR A 223 4.40 -7.15 15.38
CA THR A 223 2.94 -7.01 15.32
C THR A 223 2.25 -8.37 15.21
N LEU A 224 2.71 -9.22 14.28
CA LEU A 224 2.14 -10.55 14.07
C LEU A 224 2.37 -11.46 15.27
N ASN A 225 3.53 -11.41 15.91
CA ASN A 225 3.79 -12.16 17.15
C ASN A 225 2.83 -11.76 18.29
N LYS A 226 2.36 -10.52 18.31
CA LYS A 226 1.29 -10.10 19.22
C LYS A 226 -0.05 -10.70 18.81
N TYR A 227 -0.38 -10.68 17.51
CA TYR A 227 -1.62 -11.26 16.97
C TYR A 227 -1.71 -12.77 17.21
N LEU A 228 -0.60 -13.52 17.09
CA LEU A 228 -0.56 -14.96 17.33
C LEU A 228 -0.92 -15.36 18.78
N LYS A 229 -0.82 -14.44 19.74
CA LYS A 229 -1.25 -14.67 21.12
C LYS A 229 -2.77 -14.58 21.27
N THR A 230 -3.48 -14.07 20.24
CA THR A 230 -4.94 -13.92 20.28
C THR A 230 -5.60 -15.24 19.93
N SER A 231 -6.61 -15.61 20.71
CA SER A 231 -7.55 -16.67 20.39
C SER A 231 -8.96 -16.14 20.63
N ILE A 232 -9.81 -16.12 19.58
CA ILE A 232 -11.21 -15.73 19.70
C ILE A 232 -12.07 -16.96 19.53
N THR A 233 -12.72 -17.38 20.62
CA THR A 233 -13.71 -18.45 20.59
C THR A 233 -15.10 -17.83 20.43
N TYR A 234 -15.71 -18.05 19.28
CA TYR A 234 -17.07 -17.58 18.99
C TYR A 234 -18.11 -18.55 19.51
N GLU A 235 -19.07 -18.03 20.27
CA GLU A 235 -20.29 -18.71 20.67
C GLU A 235 -21.37 -18.41 19.65
N LEU A 236 -21.78 -19.40 18.86
CA LEU A 236 -22.77 -19.27 17.81
C LEU A 236 -24.14 -19.77 18.28
N PRO A 237 -25.23 -19.40 17.58
CA PRO A 237 -26.53 -19.98 17.80
C PRO A 237 -26.48 -21.53 17.73
N SER A 238 -27.38 -22.21 18.43
CA SER A 238 -27.45 -23.68 18.51
C SER A 238 -26.21 -24.34 19.16
N ASN A 239 -25.57 -23.62 20.11
CA ASN A 239 -24.40 -24.11 20.87
C ASN A 239 -23.20 -24.54 20.03
N GLN A 240 -23.09 -24.00 18.82
CA GLN A 240 -21.91 -24.21 17.98
C GLN A 240 -20.79 -23.24 18.37
N THR A 241 -19.55 -23.63 18.12
CA THR A 241 -18.39 -22.79 18.32
C THR A 241 -17.53 -22.72 17.08
N GLU A 242 -16.88 -21.57 16.88
CA GLU A 242 -15.84 -21.36 15.86
C GLU A 242 -14.66 -20.68 16.52
N VAL A 243 -13.42 -21.00 16.10
CA VAL A 243 -12.23 -20.45 16.72
C VAL A 243 -11.35 -19.77 15.68
N LEU A 244 -10.99 -18.54 15.96
CA LEU A 244 -9.91 -17.82 15.27
C LEU A 244 -8.66 -17.89 16.16
N ASN A 245 -7.69 -18.69 15.77
CA ASN A 245 -6.45 -18.91 16.48
C ASN A 245 -5.22 -18.66 15.59
N HIS A 246 -4.02 -18.87 16.13
CA HIS A 246 -2.77 -18.68 15.39
C HIS A 246 -2.69 -19.51 14.09
N GLU A 247 -3.19 -20.74 14.07
CA GLU A 247 -3.18 -21.58 12.86
C GLU A 247 -4.00 -20.93 11.73
N LYS A 248 -5.18 -20.41 12.08
CA LYS A 248 -6.01 -19.68 11.12
C LYS A 248 -5.34 -18.38 10.69
N LEU A 249 -4.72 -17.62 11.60
CA LEU A 249 -4.00 -16.38 11.28
C LEU A 249 -2.80 -16.61 10.35
N LEU A 250 -2.07 -17.71 10.52
CA LEU A 250 -0.99 -18.11 9.60
C LEU A 250 -1.49 -18.27 8.15
N THR A 251 -2.72 -18.76 7.97
CA THR A 251 -3.31 -18.86 6.62
C THR A 251 -3.60 -17.51 5.98
N TRP A 252 -3.58 -16.42 6.73
CA TRP A 252 -3.81 -15.07 6.19
C TRP A 252 -2.54 -14.43 5.62
N LEU A 253 -1.36 -15.03 5.87
CA LEU A 253 -0.07 -14.62 5.34
C LEU A 253 0.23 -15.31 4.01
N VAL A 254 1.15 -14.74 3.24
CA VAL A 254 1.70 -15.39 2.05
C VAL A 254 2.83 -16.30 2.48
N LYS A 255 2.69 -17.60 2.24
CA LYS A 255 3.77 -18.57 2.44
C LYS A 255 4.61 -18.66 1.17
N ASN A 256 5.90 -18.39 1.28
CA ASN A 256 6.86 -18.43 0.18
C ASN A 256 7.32 -19.87 -0.09
N GLU A 257 7.91 -20.12 -1.26
CA GLU A 257 8.43 -21.45 -1.67
C GLU A 257 9.51 -21.98 -0.72
N ASP A 258 10.32 -21.11 -0.14
CA ASP A 258 11.35 -21.43 0.84
C ASP A 258 10.82 -21.67 2.27
N GLY A 259 9.49 -21.70 2.44
CA GLY A 259 8.83 -21.91 3.72
C GLY A 259 8.77 -20.69 4.64
N THR A 260 9.32 -19.55 4.22
CA THR A 260 9.18 -18.27 4.93
C THR A 260 7.80 -17.66 4.68
N TYR A 261 7.50 -16.56 5.38
CA TYR A 261 6.23 -15.84 5.26
C TYR A 261 6.47 -14.37 4.92
N SER A 262 5.53 -13.81 4.17
CA SER A 262 5.47 -12.39 3.86
C SER A 262 4.10 -11.83 4.25
N TYR A 263 4.07 -10.62 4.82
CA TYR A 263 2.85 -9.90 5.08
C TYR A 263 2.45 -9.07 3.85
N ASN A 264 1.17 -9.14 3.50
CA ASN A 264 0.57 -8.31 2.46
C ASN A 264 -0.82 -7.85 2.93
N ASP A 265 -1.03 -6.54 3.02
CA ASP A 265 -2.26 -5.94 3.54
C ASP A 265 -3.51 -6.34 2.78
N GLU A 266 -3.44 -6.40 1.44
CA GLU A 266 -4.58 -6.75 0.61
C GLU A 266 -5.02 -8.20 0.84
N ILE A 267 -4.05 -9.11 0.83
CA ILE A 267 -4.28 -10.56 1.06
C ILE A 267 -4.80 -10.79 2.47
N TRP A 268 -4.17 -10.18 3.48
CA TRP A 268 -4.59 -10.26 4.88
C TRP A 268 -6.04 -9.82 5.05
N ASN A 269 -6.38 -8.64 4.59
CA ASN A 269 -7.74 -8.11 4.70
C ASN A 269 -8.75 -8.92 3.87
N LYS A 270 -8.38 -9.43 2.70
CA LYS A 270 -9.23 -10.32 1.89
C LYS A 270 -9.55 -11.61 2.65
N ARG A 271 -8.56 -12.24 3.27
CA ARG A 271 -8.74 -13.50 4.01
C ARG A 271 -9.49 -13.29 5.32
N MET A 272 -9.27 -12.17 6.01
CA MET A 272 -10.08 -11.76 7.17
C MET A 272 -11.56 -11.61 6.79
N ARG A 273 -11.87 -10.90 5.69
CA ARG A 273 -13.25 -10.79 5.19
C ARG A 273 -13.84 -12.15 4.83
N GLY A 274 -13.05 -13.03 4.21
CA GLY A 274 -13.48 -14.40 3.90
C GLY A 274 -13.83 -15.21 5.15
N PHE A 275 -13.00 -15.11 6.21
CA PHE A 275 -13.30 -15.72 7.50
C PHE A 275 -14.60 -15.18 8.10
N VAL A 276 -14.77 -13.87 8.13
CA VAL A 276 -15.98 -13.20 8.66
C VAL A 276 -17.23 -13.58 7.87
N TYR A 277 -17.13 -13.69 6.54
CA TYR A 277 -18.22 -14.18 5.69
C TYR A 277 -18.61 -15.63 6.04
N THR A 278 -17.64 -16.51 6.21
CA THR A 278 -17.88 -17.90 6.61
C THR A 278 -18.49 -17.99 8.01
N LEU A 279 -17.98 -17.18 8.95
CA LEU A 279 -18.54 -17.08 10.30
C LEU A 279 -20.00 -16.60 10.24
N ALA A 280 -20.30 -15.59 9.45
CA ALA A 280 -21.66 -15.08 9.27
C ALA A 280 -22.60 -16.15 8.67
N SER A 281 -22.15 -16.98 7.73
CA SER A 281 -22.97 -18.05 7.17
C SER A 281 -23.38 -19.10 8.20
N LYS A 282 -22.52 -19.35 9.21
CA LYS A 282 -22.80 -20.22 10.35
C LYS A 282 -23.68 -19.53 11.39
N ALA A 283 -23.38 -18.29 11.71
CA ALA A 283 -24.01 -17.50 12.78
C ALA A 283 -25.42 -16.99 12.44
N ASN A 284 -25.70 -16.69 11.16
CA ASN A 284 -26.97 -16.13 10.73
C ASN A 284 -28.08 -17.18 10.71
N THR A 285 -29.21 -16.86 11.30
CA THR A 285 -30.43 -17.65 11.28
C THR A 285 -31.57 -16.95 10.56
N ALA A 286 -31.49 -15.66 10.30
CA ALA A 286 -32.47 -14.88 9.58
C ALA A 286 -32.69 -15.43 8.15
N GLY A 287 -33.94 -15.73 7.81
CA GLY A 287 -34.34 -16.30 6.52
C GLY A 287 -34.11 -17.80 6.34
N LYS A 288 -33.39 -18.44 7.29
CA LYS A 288 -33.25 -19.90 7.28
C LYS A 288 -34.55 -20.61 7.70
N SER A 289 -34.65 -21.89 7.35
CA SER A 289 -35.76 -22.73 7.77
C SER A 289 -35.83 -22.85 9.27
N ARG A 290 -37.02 -22.69 9.84
CA ARG A 290 -37.30 -22.75 11.27
C ARG A 290 -38.47 -23.69 11.52
N THR A 291 -38.28 -24.65 12.42
CA THR A 291 -39.36 -25.51 12.89
C THR A 291 -40.04 -24.86 14.09
N PHE A 292 -41.35 -24.99 14.17
CA PHE A 292 -42.17 -24.58 15.33
C PHE A 292 -43.38 -25.47 15.47
N ASN A 293 -44.03 -25.46 16.61
CA ASN A 293 -45.23 -26.24 16.84
C ASN A 293 -46.47 -25.40 16.47
N ALA A 294 -47.01 -25.68 15.28
CA ALA A 294 -48.16 -24.94 14.74
C ALA A 294 -49.44 -25.33 15.43
N THR A 295 -50.32 -24.37 15.70
CA THR A 295 -51.57 -24.53 16.45
C THR A 295 -52.48 -25.55 15.80
N GLY A 296 -52.73 -26.66 16.51
CA GLY A 296 -53.62 -27.76 16.04
C GLY A 296 -53.03 -28.60 14.90
N LEU A 297 -51.76 -28.43 14.51
CA LEU A 297 -51.16 -29.10 13.35
C LEU A 297 -49.82 -29.81 13.67
N GLY A 298 -49.29 -29.63 14.91
CA GLY A 298 -47.98 -30.14 15.29
C GLY A 298 -46.82 -29.45 14.57
N THR A 299 -45.67 -30.08 14.55
CA THR A 299 -44.45 -29.49 14.01
C THR A 299 -44.53 -29.12 12.55
N ARG A 300 -44.19 -27.89 12.22
CA ARG A 300 -44.10 -27.36 10.85
C ARG A 300 -42.77 -26.66 10.66
N SER A 301 -42.35 -26.58 9.41
CA SER A 301 -41.14 -25.86 9.02
C SER A 301 -41.48 -24.66 8.14
N VAL A 302 -40.97 -23.47 8.47
CA VAL A 302 -41.17 -22.23 7.73
C VAL A 302 -39.82 -21.67 7.34
N SER A 303 -39.65 -21.40 6.04
CA SER A 303 -38.42 -20.78 5.47
C SER A 303 -38.74 -19.37 5.00
N GLY A 304 -37.69 -18.51 5.00
CA GLY A 304 -37.82 -17.12 4.58
C GLY A 304 -38.11 -16.15 5.74
N GLY A 305 -38.38 -14.90 5.38
CA GLY A 305 -38.51 -13.82 6.35
C GLY A 305 -37.19 -13.17 6.70
N ASN A 306 -37.17 -12.41 7.77
CA ASN A 306 -36.01 -11.59 8.19
C ASN A 306 -35.76 -11.64 9.69
N TYR A 307 -36.51 -12.43 10.42
CA TYR A 307 -36.29 -12.63 11.86
C TYR A 307 -35.20 -13.65 12.10
N GLY A 308 -34.33 -13.33 13.06
CA GLY A 308 -33.22 -14.17 13.47
C GLY A 308 -31.91 -13.42 13.68
N TYR A 309 -30.88 -14.14 14.00
CA TYR A 309 -29.54 -13.58 14.09
C TYR A 309 -29.05 -13.12 12.72
N ARG A 310 -28.50 -11.90 12.69
CA ARG A 310 -27.80 -11.34 11.54
C ARG A 310 -26.52 -10.65 11.99
N MET A 311 -25.42 -11.19 11.59
CA MET A 311 -24.09 -10.65 11.96
C MET A 311 -23.81 -9.34 11.24
N ASN A 312 -23.30 -8.35 11.98
CA ASN A 312 -22.73 -7.13 11.43
C ASN A 312 -21.27 -7.38 11.05
N GLN A 313 -21.03 -7.76 9.81
CA GLN A 313 -19.70 -8.14 9.32
C GLN A 313 -18.69 -6.99 9.42
N SER A 314 -19.10 -5.75 9.22
CA SER A 314 -18.22 -4.59 9.28
C SER A 314 -17.72 -4.34 10.71
N GLU A 315 -18.63 -4.33 11.68
CA GLU A 315 -18.28 -4.19 13.08
C GLU A 315 -17.50 -5.39 13.62
N GLU A 316 -17.80 -6.60 13.12
CA GLU A 316 -17.05 -7.81 13.48
C GLU A 316 -15.60 -7.72 13.02
N ILE A 317 -15.33 -7.26 11.79
CA ILE A 317 -13.97 -7.02 11.29
C ILE A 317 -13.24 -5.98 12.18
N ALA A 318 -13.92 -4.90 12.55
CA ALA A 318 -13.34 -3.89 13.44
C ALA A 318 -13.00 -4.49 14.81
N LYS A 319 -13.90 -5.32 15.36
CA LYS A 319 -13.69 -6.00 16.65
C LYS A 319 -12.57 -7.02 16.61
N ILE A 320 -12.44 -7.79 15.53
CA ILE A 320 -11.29 -8.70 15.34
C ILE A 320 -9.98 -7.90 15.35
N LYS A 321 -9.90 -6.79 14.64
CA LYS A 321 -8.68 -5.95 14.61
C LYS A 321 -8.30 -5.42 16.00
N GLU A 322 -9.28 -4.99 16.77
CA GLU A 322 -9.09 -4.56 18.16
C GLU A 322 -8.52 -5.70 19.01
N GLU A 323 -9.13 -6.89 18.95
CA GLU A 323 -8.75 -8.06 19.74
C GLU A 323 -7.37 -8.61 19.34
N LEU A 324 -7.06 -8.65 18.05
CA LEU A 324 -5.72 -8.97 17.56
C LEU A 324 -4.68 -7.99 18.13
N SER A 325 -5.02 -6.69 18.15
CA SER A 325 -4.14 -5.67 18.72
C SER A 325 -4.01 -5.79 20.25
N ALA A 326 -4.99 -6.37 20.93
CA ALA A 326 -4.92 -6.64 22.37
C ALA A 326 -4.01 -7.87 22.69
N GLY A 327 -3.96 -8.88 21.82
CA GLY A 327 -3.13 -10.07 21.97
C GLY A 327 -3.57 -10.99 23.11
N LYS A 328 -4.90 -11.15 23.32
CA LYS A 328 -5.46 -11.93 24.43
C LYS A 328 -6.48 -12.96 23.94
N ALA A 329 -6.67 -14.01 24.73
CA ALA A 329 -7.76 -14.95 24.51
C ALA A 329 -9.10 -14.31 24.92
N VAL A 330 -10.12 -14.47 24.04
CA VAL A 330 -11.47 -13.95 24.24
C VAL A 330 -12.49 -15.03 23.88
N LYS A 331 -13.59 -15.08 24.64
CA LYS A 331 -14.75 -15.91 24.33
C LYS A 331 -15.98 -15.04 24.27
N ARG A 332 -16.68 -15.04 23.14
CA ARG A 332 -17.84 -14.17 22.90
C ARG A 332 -18.72 -14.60 21.73
N ALA A 333 -19.92 -14.08 21.67
CA ALA A 333 -20.73 -14.10 20.45
C ALA A 333 -20.16 -13.14 19.38
N PRO A 334 -20.47 -13.39 18.09
CA PRO A 334 -20.26 -12.40 17.03
C PRO A 334 -21.03 -11.09 17.29
N VAL A 335 -20.60 -10.01 16.63
CA VAL A 335 -21.36 -8.75 16.62
C VAL A 335 -22.57 -8.89 15.73
N TYR A 336 -23.77 -8.78 16.30
CA TYR A 336 -25.02 -8.93 15.59
C TYR A 336 -25.73 -7.58 15.38
N SER A 337 -26.22 -7.32 14.16
CA SER A 337 -27.14 -6.22 13.85
C SER A 337 -28.63 -6.58 14.18
N ALA A 338 -28.94 -7.87 14.26
CA ALA A 338 -30.24 -8.38 14.69
C ALA A 338 -30.04 -9.68 15.48
N LYS A 339 -30.90 -9.90 16.48
CA LYS A 339 -30.86 -11.08 17.34
C LYS A 339 -32.26 -11.68 17.48
N GLU A 340 -32.33 -12.93 17.83
CA GLU A 340 -33.56 -13.58 18.31
C GLU A 340 -33.89 -13.08 19.72
N VAL A 341 -35.19 -13.02 20.02
CA VAL A 341 -35.66 -12.56 21.35
C VAL A 341 -35.50 -13.64 22.44
N SER A 342 -35.26 -14.88 22.04
CA SER A 342 -35.11 -16.04 22.92
C SER A 342 -34.26 -17.12 22.25
N THR A 343 -33.72 -18.03 23.03
CA THR A 343 -33.10 -19.28 22.56
C THR A 343 -34.11 -20.46 22.53
N GLU A 344 -35.23 -20.29 23.22
CA GLU A 344 -36.31 -21.30 23.31
C GLU A 344 -37.19 -21.27 22.05
N ASN A 345 -37.91 -22.37 21.83
CA ASN A 345 -38.84 -22.53 20.71
C ASN A 345 -38.21 -22.10 19.38
N ASN A 346 -37.02 -22.59 19.09
CA ASN A 346 -36.23 -22.20 17.91
C ASN A 346 -36.10 -20.68 17.70
N GLY A 347 -35.87 -19.95 18.80
CA GLY A 347 -35.67 -18.50 18.77
C GLY A 347 -36.96 -17.67 18.89
N LEU A 348 -38.14 -18.28 18.83
CA LEU A 348 -39.42 -17.56 18.94
C LEU A 348 -39.79 -17.21 20.37
N GLY A 349 -39.29 -18.00 21.33
CA GLY A 349 -39.69 -17.90 22.74
C GLY A 349 -41.15 -18.23 22.96
N GLY A 350 -41.71 -17.72 24.08
CA GLY A 350 -43.13 -17.88 24.43
C GLY A 350 -44.04 -16.75 23.95
N ASN A 351 -43.46 -15.68 23.35
CA ASN A 351 -44.20 -14.49 22.91
C ASN A 351 -44.08 -14.32 21.41
N TYR A 352 -45.06 -14.75 20.63
CA TYR A 352 -45.02 -14.65 19.17
C TYR A 352 -46.43 -14.56 18.60
N ILE A 353 -46.54 -14.21 17.31
CA ILE A 353 -47.73 -14.19 16.50
C ILE A 353 -47.65 -15.30 15.49
N GLU A 354 -48.64 -16.16 15.41
CA GLU A 354 -48.77 -17.22 14.43
C GLU A 354 -49.88 -16.86 13.43
N VAL A 355 -49.60 -16.96 12.15
CA VAL A 355 -50.54 -16.68 11.06
C VAL A 355 -50.59 -17.86 10.09
N ASP A 356 -51.71 -18.57 10.05
CA ASP A 356 -51.95 -19.60 9.05
C ASP A 356 -52.79 -19.01 7.90
N LEU A 357 -52.12 -18.79 6.79
CA LEU A 357 -52.67 -18.19 5.59
C LEU A 357 -53.67 -19.14 4.87
N SER A 358 -53.57 -20.45 5.05
CA SER A 358 -54.53 -21.40 4.51
C SER A 358 -55.85 -21.39 5.29
N ARG A 359 -55.74 -21.26 6.61
CA ARG A 359 -56.93 -21.17 7.49
C ARG A 359 -57.46 -19.77 7.61
N GLN A 360 -56.73 -18.76 7.13
CA GLN A 360 -57.03 -17.34 7.28
C GLN A 360 -57.30 -16.97 8.75
N HIS A 361 -56.44 -17.45 9.64
CA HIS A 361 -56.56 -17.31 11.07
C HIS A 361 -55.23 -17.00 11.71
N LEU A 362 -55.25 -16.25 12.80
CA LEU A 362 -54.03 -15.94 13.54
C LEU A 362 -54.24 -16.15 15.05
N TRP A 363 -53.15 -16.48 15.71
CA TRP A 363 -53.06 -16.64 17.16
C TRP A 363 -51.93 -15.76 17.72
N ILE A 364 -52.13 -15.20 18.89
CA ILE A 364 -51.14 -14.42 19.63
C ILE A 364 -50.81 -15.16 20.91
N TYR A 365 -49.57 -15.53 21.03
CA TYR A 365 -49.05 -16.22 22.19
C TYR A 365 -48.30 -15.25 23.13
N LYS A 366 -48.53 -15.38 24.44
CA LYS A 366 -47.74 -14.81 25.50
C LYS A 366 -47.39 -15.85 26.54
N ASN A 367 -46.11 -15.93 26.91
CA ASN A 367 -45.59 -16.94 27.85
C ASN A 367 -46.04 -18.39 27.45
N GLY A 368 -46.07 -18.68 26.19
CA GLY A 368 -46.47 -19.98 25.67
C GLY A 368 -47.97 -20.28 25.63
N GLN A 369 -48.82 -19.32 26.08
CA GLN A 369 -50.26 -19.47 26.08
C GLN A 369 -50.90 -18.61 24.98
N CYS A 370 -51.87 -19.15 24.26
CA CYS A 370 -52.67 -18.37 23.34
C CYS A 370 -53.62 -17.44 24.07
N VAL A 371 -53.33 -16.12 23.97
CA VAL A 371 -54.09 -15.09 24.66
C VAL A 371 -55.13 -14.40 23.78
N LEU A 372 -54.95 -14.38 22.46
CA LEU A 372 -55.85 -13.79 21.48
C LEU A 372 -55.83 -14.61 20.19
N GLN A 373 -56.95 -14.68 19.51
CA GLN A 373 -57.08 -15.29 18.17
C GLN A 373 -58.18 -14.60 17.37
N SER A 374 -58.06 -14.61 16.03
CA SER A 374 -59.06 -14.03 15.15
C SER A 374 -58.94 -14.55 13.74
N ASP A 375 -60.03 -14.61 13.04
CA ASP A 375 -60.03 -14.71 11.57
C ASP A 375 -59.43 -13.45 10.94
N CYS A 376 -58.80 -13.59 9.81
CA CYS A 376 -58.16 -12.50 9.04
C CYS A 376 -58.44 -12.64 7.54
N VAL A 377 -58.01 -11.64 6.76
CA VAL A 377 -57.92 -11.72 5.33
C VAL A 377 -56.53 -11.27 4.88
N SER A 378 -55.75 -12.19 4.35
CA SER A 378 -54.40 -11.95 3.85
C SER A 378 -54.37 -11.41 2.42
N GLY A 379 -53.21 -11.32 1.82
CA GLY A 379 -52.99 -10.88 0.45
C GLY A 379 -53.70 -11.79 -0.56
N LYS A 380 -54.20 -11.18 -1.66
CA LYS A 380 -54.79 -11.91 -2.79
C LYS A 380 -53.76 -12.88 -3.36
N MET A 381 -54.20 -14.06 -3.78
CA MET A 381 -53.33 -15.14 -4.28
C MET A 381 -52.81 -14.88 -5.69
N THR A 382 -52.19 -13.73 -5.90
CA THR A 382 -51.46 -13.34 -7.12
C THR A 382 -49.99 -13.02 -6.76
N ARG A 383 -49.10 -13.13 -7.74
CA ARG A 383 -47.64 -12.96 -7.51
C ARG A 383 -47.26 -11.60 -6.92
N ASP A 384 -48.04 -10.55 -7.23
CA ASP A 384 -47.84 -9.18 -6.79
C ASP A 384 -48.48 -8.84 -5.43
N ARG A 385 -49.39 -9.68 -4.93
CA ARG A 385 -50.21 -9.36 -3.76
C ARG A 385 -50.24 -10.39 -2.65
N TYR A 386 -49.74 -11.61 -2.86
CA TYR A 386 -49.77 -12.62 -1.81
C TYR A 386 -48.99 -12.21 -0.57
N THR A 387 -49.38 -12.73 0.58
CA THR A 387 -48.58 -12.59 1.82
C THR A 387 -47.50 -13.66 1.84
N PRO A 388 -46.19 -13.31 1.79
CA PRO A 388 -45.13 -14.32 1.78
C PRO A 388 -45.06 -15.08 3.11
N ALA A 389 -44.89 -16.40 3.02
CA ALA A 389 -44.52 -17.19 4.20
C ALA A 389 -43.12 -16.83 4.67
N GLY A 390 -42.88 -16.96 5.97
CA GLY A 390 -41.58 -16.63 6.58
C GLY A 390 -41.70 -16.35 8.07
N THR A 391 -40.54 -16.20 8.72
CA THR A 391 -40.48 -15.71 10.09
C THR A 391 -40.02 -14.27 10.08
N TYR A 392 -40.84 -13.41 10.65
CA TYR A 392 -40.68 -11.94 10.68
C TYR A 392 -40.69 -11.43 12.11
N TYR A 393 -40.74 -10.13 12.30
CA TYR A 393 -41.00 -9.46 13.57
C TYR A 393 -41.77 -8.17 13.38
N VAL A 394 -42.49 -7.73 14.40
CA VAL A 394 -43.21 -6.46 14.37
C VAL A 394 -42.22 -5.30 14.38
N TYR A 395 -42.15 -4.48 13.33
CA TYR A 395 -41.19 -3.39 13.20
C TYR A 395 -41.55 -2.18 14.08
N SER A 396 -42.82 -1.80 14.00
CA SER A 396 -43.35 -0.65 14.71
C SER A 396 -44.84 -0.86 15.02
N LYS A 397 -45.40 0.05 15.78
CA LYS A 397 -46.83 0.15 16.08
C LYS A 397 -47.23 1.59 15.86
N GLU A 398 -48.13 1.85 14.92
CA GLU A 398 -48.58 3.20 14.56
C GLU A 398 -50.09 3.29 14.59
N ARG A 399 -50.62 4.50 14.86
CA ARG A 399 -52.05 4.80 14.84
C ARG A 399 -52.38 5.80 13.75
N ASN A 400 -53.63 5.71 13.24
CA ASN A 400 -54.19 6.70 12.33
C ASN A 400 -53.30 6.92 11.07
N ARG A 401 -52.84 5.81 10.46
CA ARG A 401 -52.00 5.87 9.29
C ARG A 401 -52.81 5.72 8.00
N VAL A 402 -52.38 6.41 6.92
CA VAL A 402 -52.90 6.19 5.58
C VAL A 402 -51.93 5.26 4.86
N LEU A 403 -52.37 4.05 4.52
CA LEU A 403 -51.61 3.08 3.73
C LEU A 403 -51.79 3.41 2.25
N ARG A 404 -50.66 3.46 1.52
CA ARG A 404 -50.61 3.82 0.11
C ARG A 404 -49.84 2.76 -0.68
N GLY A 405 -50.27 2.52 -1.90
CA GLY A 405 -49.45 1.74 -2.84
C GLY A 405 -48.26 2.54 -3.38
N THR A 406 -47.47 1.91 -4.22
CA THR A 406 -46.37 2.62 -4.91
C THR A 406 -46.92 3.74 -5.79
N LYS A 407 -46.40 4.94 -5.65
CA LYS A 407 -46.83 6.10 -6.44
C LYS A 407 -46.54 5.84 -7.93
N ASP A 408 -47.53 6.05 -8.77
CA ASP A 408 -47.36 5.97 -10.21
C ASP A 408 -46.37 7.06 -10.68
N PRO A 409 -45.26 6.70 -11.35
CA PRO A 409 -44.20 7.66 -11.72
C PRO A 409 -44.65 8.66 -12.81
N VAL A 410 -45.71 8.30 -13.60
CA VAL A 410 -46.19 9.16 -14.69
C VAL A 410 -47.29 10.09 -14.18
N THR A 411 -48.31 9.57 -13.49
CA THR A 411 -49.45 10.36 -13.03
C THR A 411 -49.26 11.01 -11.70
N GLY A 412 -48.24 10.59 -10.93
CA GLY A 412 -47.98 11.05 -9.59
C GLY A 412 -49.04 10.65 -8.57
N LYS A 413 -49.99 9.77 -8.91
CA LYS A 413 -51.10 9.33 -8.04
C LYS A 413 -50.76 8.01 -7.34
N TYR A 414 -51.38 7.80 -6.20
CA TYR A 414 -51.34 6.49 -5.52
C TYR A 414 -52.45 5.60 -6.06
N PRO A 415 -52.23 4.29 -6.29
CA PRO A 415 -53.25 3.36 -6.76
C PRO A 415 -54.35 3.13 -5.75
N TYR A 416 -54.09 3.36 -4.47
CA TYR A 416 -55.05 3.38 -3.37
C TYR A 416 -54.55 4.20 -2.21
N GLU A 417 -55.45 4.69 -1.40
CA GLU A 417 -55.24 5.29 -0.10
C GLU A 417 -56.25 4.69 0.89
N SER A 418 -55.70 4.02 1.92
CA SER A 418 -56.54 3.31 2.93
C SER A 418 -56.19 3.83 4.33
N PRO A 419 -57.01 4.71 4.93
CA PRO A 419 -56.85 5.10 6.32
C PRO A 419 -57.14 3.91 7.25
N VAL A 420 -56.21 3.67 8.20
CA VAL A 420 -56.35 2.61 9.21
C VAL A 420 -56.07 3.20 10.61
N SER A 421 -56.79 2.69 11.60
CA SER A 421 -56.65 3.12 12.99
C SER A 421 -55.42 2.50 13.63
N TYR A 422 -55.06 1.31 13.25
CA TYR A 422 -53.94 0.54 13.82
C TYR A 422 -53.09 -0.04 12.69
N TRP A 423 -51.76 0.21 12.72
CA TRP A 423 -50.80 -0.29 11.79
C TRP A 423 -49.63 -0.98 12.50
N MET A 424 -49.36 -2.25 12.18
CA MET A 424 -48.35 -3.07 12.83
C MET A 424 -47.57 -3.82 11.72
N PRO A 425 -46.58 -3.18 11.05
CA PRO A 425 -45.80 -3.76 9.98
C PRO A 425 -44.84 -4.84 10.48
N PHE A 426 -44.67 -5.91 9.67
CA PHE A 426 -43.75 -7.00 9.96
C PHE A 426 -42.89 -7.42 8.75
N ASN A 427 -43.28 -7.07 7.52
CA ASN A 427 -42.50 -7.38 6.32
C ASN A 427 -42.58 -6.22 5.32
N ARG A 428 -41.60 -5.31 5.35
CA ARG A 428 -41.55 -4.09 4.52
C ARG A 428 -42.88 -3.30 4.64
N GLY A 429 -43.66 -3.23 3.54
CA GLY A 429 -44.97 -2.60 3.49
C GLY A 429 -46.13 -3.52 3.88
N ILE A 430 -45.88 -4.74 4.33
CA ILE A 430 -46.89 -5.70 4.77
C ILE A 430 -46.97 -5.69 6.31
N GLY A 431 -48.17 -5.60 6.82
CA GLY A 431 -48.43 -5.58 8.27
C GLY A 431 -49.85 -5.98 8.61
N PHE A 432 -50.12 -6.01 9.92
CA PHE A 432 -51.50 -6.18 10.46
C PHE A 432 -52.16 -4.81 10.55
N HIS A 433 -53.42 -4.69 10.17
CA HIS A 433 -54.21 -3.50 10.30
C HIS A 433 -55.71 -3.78 10.34
N ASP A 434 -56.50 -2.87 10.90
CA ASP A 434 -57.93 -2.88 10.84
C ASP A 434 -58.44 -2.65 9.39
N ALA A 435 -59.57 -3.29 9.05
CA ALA A 435 -60.20 -3.14 7.76
C ALA A 435 -61.73 -2.93 7.93
N ASN A 436 -62.08 -1.68 8.18
CA ASN A 436 -63.51 -1.28 8.39
C ASN A 436 -64.38 -1.42 7.15
N TRP A 437 -63.77 -1.61 5.98
CA TRP A 437 -64.45 -1.85 4.70
C TRP A 437 -64.82 -3.34 4.47
N ARG A 438 -64.50 -4.24 5.45
CA ARG A 438 -64.78 -5.64 5.39
C ARG A 438 -65.77 -6.07 6.45
N ASN A 439 -66.80 -6.79 6.07
CA ASN A 439 -67.80 -7.35 6.98
C ASN A 439 -67.55 -8.85 7.28
N LYS A 440 -66.66 -9.52 6.54
CA LYS A 440 -66.33 -10.93 6.71
C LYS A 440 -64.86 -11.17 6.71
N PHE A 441 -64.38 -12.05 7.56
CA PHE A 441 -62.99 -12.48 7.70
C PHE A 441 -62.96 -14.02 7.70
N GLY A 442 -61.75 -14.60 7.46
CA GLY A 442 -61.59 -16.05 7.39
C GLY A 442 -61.99 -16.64 6.03
N GLY A 443 -62.00 -17.98 5.94
CA GLY A 443 -62.41 -18.73 4.76
C GLY A 443 -61.57 -18.39 3.52
N ASN A 444 -62.20 -18.50 2.33
CA ASN A 444 -61.53 -18.36 1.04
C ASN A 444 -61.61 -16.94 0.45
N PHE A 445 -61.94 -15.93 1.22
CA PHE A 445 -62.03 -14.54 0.71
C PHE A 445 -60.72 -14.01 0.13
N TYR A 446 -59.59 -14.45 0.68
CA TYR A 446 -58.27 -14.02 0.23
C TYR A 446 -57.93 -14.44 -1.22
N VAL A 447 -58.51 -15.51 -1.73
CA VAL A 447 -58.21 -16.05 -3.07
C VAL A 447 -58.50 -15.03 -4.17
N ASN A 448 -59.68 -14.39 -4.14
CA ASN A 448 -60.11 -13.42 -5.15
C ASN A 448 -60.26 -11.99 -4.60
N GLY A 449 -60.56 -11.83 -3.32
CA GLY A 449 -60.82 -10.55 -2.64
C GLY A 449 -59.81 -10.22 -1.55
N GLY A 450 -58.58 -10.77 -1.63
CA GLY A 450 -57.49 -10.50 -0.68
C GLY A 450 -56.97 -9.09 -0.76
N SER A 451 -56.12 -8.73 0.19
CA SER A 451 -55.42 -7.44 0.26
C SER A 451 -54.28 -7.33 -0.75
N HIS A 452 -53.49 -6.25 -0.68
CA HIS A 452 -52.23 -6.11 -1.42
C HIS A 452 -51.02 -6.70 -0.64
N GLY A 453 -51.24 -7.69 0.21
CA GLY A 453 -50.23 -8.40 1.00
C GLY A 453 -50.42 -8.29 2.51
N CYS A 454 -51.10 -7.26 2.99
CA CYS A 454 -51.35 -7.04 4.42
C CYS A 454 -52.35 -8.08 4.98
N VAL A 455 -52.29 -8.29 6.29
CA VAL A 455 -53.24 -9.12 7.04
C VAL A 455 -54.31 -8.21 7.66
N ASN A 456 -55.47 -8.20 7.04
CA ASN A 456 -56.64 -7.40 7.45
C ASN A 456 -57.35 -8.04 8.63
N LEU A 457 -57.71 -7.26 9.58
CA LEU A 457 -58.32 -7.68 10.85
C LEU A 457 -59.64 -6.93 11.13
N PRO A 458 -60.60 -7.53 11.89
CA PRO A 458 -61.70 -6.81 12.46
C PRO A 458 -61.24 -5.62 13.32
N VAL A 459 -61.88 -4.47 13.20
CA VAL A 459 -61.47 -3.21 13.88
C VAL A 459 -61.25 -3.39 15.38
N GLY A 460 -62.22 -4.00 16.09
CA GLY A 460 -62.08 -4.24 17.52
C GLY A 460 -60.94 -5.16 17.90
N PHE A 461 -60.72 -6.21 17.10
CA PHE A 461 -59.59 -7.12 17.30
C PHE A 461 -58.24 -6.45 17.02
N ALA A 462 -58.12 -5.66 15.97
CA ALA A 462 -56.92 -4.93 15.65
C ALA A 462 -56.50 -3.98 16.79
N GLY A 463 -57.48 -3.32 17.44
CA GLY A 463 -57.23 -2.49 18.62
C GLY A 463 -56.70 -3.29 19.83
N THR A 464 -57.34 -4.45 20.09
CA THR A 464 -56.92 -5.35 21.19
C THR A 464 -55.52 -5.91 20.91
N MET A 465 -55.28 -6.37 19.68
CA MET A 465 -53.94 -6.85 19.22
C MET A 465 -52.87 -5.74 19.39
N TYR A 466 -53.19 -4.53 18.94
CA TYR A 466 -52.27 -3.38 19.06
C TYR A 466 -51.82 -3.14 20.51
N ASN A 467 -52.76 -3.26 21.45
CA ASN A 467 -52.44 -3.08 22.88
C ASN A 467 -51.70 -4.28 23.49
N THR A 468 -51.83 -5.47 22.90
CA THR A 468 -51.28 -6.72 23.43
C THR A 468 -49.86 -7.01 22.95
N ILE A 469 -49.55 -6.73 21.68
CA ILE A 469 -48.21 -7.04 21.09
C ILE A 469 -47.20 -5.97 21.33
N THR A 470 -45.90 -6.31 21.19
CA THR A 470 -44.78 -5.40 21.33
C THR A 470 -43.97 -5.36 20.02
N THR A 471 -43.26 -4.23 19.82
CA THR A 471 -42.24 -4.13 18.79
C THR A 471 -41.16 -5.19 19.02
N GLY A 472 -40.65 -5.83 17.97
CA GLY A 472 -39.69 -6.92 18.06
C GLY A 472 -40.32 -8.30 18.25
N MET A 473 -41.65 -8.40 18.57
CA MET A 473 -42.29 -9.70 18.71
C MET A 473 -42.24 -10.51 17.42
N PRO A 474 -41.80 -11.79 17.45
CA PRO A 474 -41.75 -12.66 16.27
C PRO A 474 -43.14 -12.89 15.64
N VAL A 475 -43.15 -12.99 14.30
CA VAL A 475 -44.35 -13.28 13.50
C VAL A 475 -44.04 -14.46 12.59
N VAL A 476 -44.67 -15.59 12.80
CA VAL A 476 -44.56 -16.78 11.97
C VAL A 476 -45.74 -16.82 11.01
N VAL A 477 -45.46 -16.73 9.72
CA VAL A 477 -46.47 -16.73 8.63
C VAL A 477 -46.26 -17.95 7.76
N TYR A 478 -47.29 -18.75 7.60
CA TYR A 478 -47.16 -20.00 6.82
C TYR A 478 -48.48 -20.38 6.14
N TYR A 479 -48.37 -21.29 5.18
CA TYR A 479 -49.49 -21.98 4.58
C TYR A 479 -49.53 -23.42 5.12
N SER A 480 -50.62 -23.82 5.78
CA SER A 480 -50.76 -25.17 6.30
C SER A 480 -51.17 -26.19 5.23
N GLN A 481 -51.68 -25.72 4.10
CA GLN A 481 -51.99 -26.49 2.90
C GLN A 481 -51.19 -25.97 1.70
N GLY A 482 -51.03 -26.82 0.69
CA GLY A 482 -50.43 -26.38 -0.58
C GLY A 482 -51.20 -25.21 -1.20
N TYR A 483 -50.52 -24.29 -1.83
CA TYR A 483 -51.13 -23.14 -2.51
C TYR A 483 -50.56 -22.93 -3.89
N THR A 484 -51.35 -22.32 -4.77
CA THR A 484 -50.95 -21.89 -6.11
C THR A 484 -51.19 -20.39 -6.24
N LEU A 485 -50.22 -19.67 -6.81
CA LEU A 485 -50.37 -18.24 -7.13
C LEU A 485 -50.99 -18.12 -8.55
N ASN A 486 -52.05 -17.36 -8.64
CA ASN A 486 -52.68 -17.04 -9.91
C ASN A 486 -51.93 -15.93 -10.63
N GLY A 487 -51.59 -16.08 -11.89
CA GLY A 487 -51.11 -15.05 -12.84
C GLY A 487 -49.78 -14.45 -12.58
#